data_25c799466efdc69d1351a0f884eddd77
#
_entry.id   25c799466efdc69d1351a0f884eddd77
#
_cell.length_a   1.000
_cell.length_b   1.000
_cell.length_c   1.000
_cell.angle_alpha   90.00
_cell.angle_beta   90.00
_cell.angle_gamma   90.00
#
_symmetry.space_group_name_H-M   'P 1'
#
loop_
_entity.id
_entity.type
_entity.pdbx_description
1 polymer ?
#
loop_
_entity_poly.entity_id
_entity_poly.type
_entity_poly.pdbx_seq_one_letter_code
_entity_poly.pdbx_strand_id
1 'polypeptide(L)'
;MKSRSVTRKTFSAAANPGGQPGKTTAHAFLFIKLAAALGIARDALFATEYLPTTIIEKNELFLLQRSSTIEALCGGNIATESLNAIHVQKMADAMERHYGVPRTALEFYHVHSEVEGDHADRAVRILSQLMTTDETQARGRLAMRRAITARRICADGMLQAFVEAKR
;
A
#
# COMPACT_ATOMS: atom_id res chain seq x y z
N MET A 1 41.27 13.24 -6.20
CA MET A 1 39.84 12.87 -6.27
C MET A 1 39.51 11.94 -5.13
N LYS A 2 38.80 12.42 -4.10
CA LYS A 2 38.41 11.61 -2.93
C LYS A 2 37.05 10.98 -3.23
N SER A 3 37.00 9.66 -3.35
CA SER A 3 35.79 8.86 -3.45
C SER A 3 34.90 9.08 -2.22
N ARG A 4 33.70 9.65 -2.41
CA ARG A 4 32.67 9.68 -1.38
C ARG A 4 32.02 8.31 -1.31
N SER A 5 32.34 7.57 -0.27
CA SER A 5 31.63 6.36 0.13
C SER A 5 30.17 6.73 0.42
N VAL A 6 29.26 6.27 -0.43
CA VAL A 6 27.82 6.33 -0.15
C VAL A 6 27.54 5.21 0.86
N THR A 7 27.49 5.57 2.14
CA THR A 7 26.99 4.69 3.19
C THR A 7 25.52 4.38 2.88
N ARG A 8 25.24 3.13 2.48
CA ARG A 8 23.91 2.54 2.51
C ARG A 8 23.37 2.71 3.93
N LYS A 9 22.45 3.65 4.14
CA LYS A 9 21.65 3.65 5.36
C LYS A 9 20.85 2.36 5.36
N THR A 10 21.29 1.41 6.17
CA THR A 10 20.49 0.26 6.54
C THR A 10 19.17 0.80 7.11
N PHE A 11 18.07 0.44 6.48
CA PHE A 11 16.74 0.71 7.02
C PHE A 11 16.69 0.06 8.41
N SER A 12 16.80 0.87 9.43
CA SER A 12 16.57 0.43 10.80
C SER A 12 15.11 -0.03 10.89
N ALA A 13 14.89 -1.25 11.31
CA ALA A 13 13.59 -1.85 11.53
C ALA A 13 12.74 -1.16 12.64
N ALA A 14 13.14 0.02 13.07
CA ALA A 14 12.61 0.68 14.26
C ALA A 14 11.51 1.72 14.01
N ALA A 15 11.13 1.99 12.77
CA ALA A 15 10.06 2.93 12.49
C ALA A 15 8.95 2.26 11.69
N ASN A 16 7.99 1.69 12.38
CA ASN A 16 6.70 1.38 11.79
C ASN A 16 5.89 2.69 11.78
N PRO A 17 5.63 3.34 10.63
CA PRO A 17 4.93 4.63 10.59
C PRO A 17 3.48 4.58 11.11
N GLY A 18 2.94 3.41 11.41
CA GLY A 18 1.60 3.23 12.01
C GLY A 18 1.61 2.46 13.33
N GLY A 19 2.76 1.97 13.79
CA GLY A 19 2.82 1.11 14.97
C GLY A 19 2.94 1.88 16.29
N GLN A 20 2.26 1.42 17.33
CA GLN A 20 2.56 1.84 18.69
C GLN A 20 3.94 1.26 19.10
N PRO A 21 4.84 2.05 19.70
CA PRO A 21 6.12 1.53 20.16
C PRO A 21 5.93 0.28 21.03
N GLY A 22 6.52 -0.83 20.63
CA GLY A 22 6.53 -2.09 21.39
C GLY A 22 5.33 -3.02 21.21
N LYS A 23 4.33 -2.71 20.35
CA LYS A 23 3.13 -3.55 20.20
C LYS A 23 2.84 -4.06 18.78
N THR A 24 3.41 -3.48 17.74
CA THR A 24 3.14 -3.89 16.36
C THR A 24 4.40 -4.22 15.60
N THR A 25 4.38 -5.36 14.95
CA THR A 25 5.43 -5.76 14.01
C THR A 25 5.33 -4.88 12.76
N ALA A 26 6.46 -4.41 12.22
CA ALA A 26 6.48 -3.63 10.99
C ALA A 26 5.74 -4.36 9.85
N HIS A 27 4.96 -3.64 9.04
CA HIS A 27 4.10 -4.21 7.98
C HIS A 27 4.85 -5.17 7.04
N ALA A 28 6.11 -4.89 6.73
CA ALA A 28 6.94 -5.78 5.92
C ALA A 28 7.12 -7.18 6.55
N PHE A 29 7.25 -7.27 7.88
CA PHE A 29 7.36 -8.56 8.57
C PHE A 29 6.03 -9.30 8.62
N LEU A 30 4.92 -8.59 8.77
CA LEU A 30 3.59 -9.18 8.70
C LEU A 30 3.32 -9.76 7.31
N PHE A 31 3.76 -9.08 6.27
CA PHE A 31 3.65 -9.58 4.90
C PHE A 31 4.55 -10.80 4.64
N ILE A 32 5.77 -10.82 5.18
CA ILE A 32 6.66 -11.99 5.10
C ILE A 32 6.03 -13.19 5.84
N LYS A 33 5.41 -12.98 7.00
CA LYS A 33 4.69 -14.02 7.75
C LYS A 33 3.52 -14.60 6.94
N LEU A 34 2.76 -13.75 6.27
CA LEU A 34 1.69 -14.18 5.37
C LEU A 34 2.24 -14.99 4.20
N ALA A 35 3.30 -14.53 3.54
CA ALA A 35 3.94 -15.23 2.44
C ALA A 35 4.43 -16.63 2.87
N ALA A 36 5.04 -16.73 4.05
CA ALA A 36 5.48 -18.01 4.61
C ALA A 36 4.29 -18.97 4.86
N ALA A 37 3.16 -18.48 5.34
CA ALA A 37 1.95 -19.29 5.54
C ALA A 37 1.35 -19.78 4.21
N LEU A 38 1.62 -19.08 3.11
CA LEU A 38 1.27 -19.49 1.74
C LEU A 38 2.34 -20.40 1.10
N GLY A 39 3.37 -20.80 1.84
CA GLY A 39 4.48 -21.62 1.32
C GLY A 39 5.49 -20.86 0.47
N ILE A 40 5.46 -19.52 0.48
CA ILE A 40 6.39 -18.68 -0.28
C ILE A 40 7.62 -18.39 0.58
N ALA A 41 8.80 -18.89 0.17
CA ALA A 41 10.04 -18.59 0.84
C ALA A 41 10.39 -17.11 0.75
N ARG A 42 11.03 -16.57 1.80
CA ARG A 42 11.41 -15.15 1.87
C ARG A 42 12.24 -14.71 0.66
N ASP A 43 13.23 -15.49 0.25
CA ASP A 43 14.11 -15.14 -0.87
C ASP A 43 13.33 -15.12 -2.19
N ALA A 44 12.40 -16.06 -2.39
CA ALA A 44 11.50 -16.06 -3.55
C ALA A 44 10.60 -14.81 -3.57
N LEU A 45 10.08 -14.39 -2.41
CA LEU A 45 9.28 -13.17 -2.29
C LEU A 45 10.05 -11.93 -2.76
N PHE A 46 11.33 -11.80 -2.37
CA PHE A 46 12.16 -10.65 -2.75
C PHE A 46 12.77 -10.74 -4.14
N ALA A 47 12.86 -11.94 -4.72
CA ALA A 47 13.30 -12.15 -6.10
C ALA A 47 12.18 -12.01 -7.14
N THR A 48 10.92 -11.85 -6.70
CA THR A 48 9.78 -11.73 -7.61
C THR A 48 9.86 -10.44 -8.44
N GLU A 49 9.77 -10.58 -9.75
CA GLU A 49 9.65 -9.45 -10.65
C GLU A 49 8.22 -8.88 -10.64
N TYR A 50 8.14 -7.56 -10.73
CA TYR A 50 6.85 -6.89 -10.79
C TYR A 50 6.23 -7.03 -12.18
N LEU A 51 4.92 -7.25 -12.22
CA LEU A 51 4.17 -7.06 -13.46
C LEU A 51 4.32 -5.61 -13.97
N PRO A 52 4.33 -5.39 -15.29
CA PRO A 52 4.37 -4.03 -15.84
C PRO A 52 3.28 -3.12 -15.26
N THR A 53 2.08 -3.64 -15.04
CA THR A 53 0.96 -2.91 -14.44
C THR A 53 1.19 -2.55 -12.97
N THR A 54 1.90 -3.38 -12.22
CA THR A 54 2.34 -3.08 -10.85
C THR A 54 3.40 -1.97 -10.82
N ILE A 55 4.29 -1.95 -11.82
CA ILE A 55 5.29 -0.88 -11.98
C ILE A 55 4.59 0.45 -12.25
N ILE A 56 3.54 0.47 -13.09
CA ILE A 56 2.74 1.67 -13.37
C ILE A 56 2.12 2.22 -12.09
N GLU A 57 1.45 1.38 -11.28
CA GLU A 57 0.86 1.81 -10.00
C GLU A 57 1.92 2.38 -9.05
N LYS A 58 3.02 1.66 -8.85
CA LYS A 58 4.11 2.11 -7.98
C LYS A 58 4.66 3.46 -8.39
N ASN A 59 4.93 3.66 -9.69
CA ASN A 59 5.47 4.90 -10.19
C ASN A 59 4.48 6.05 -10.03
N GLU A 60 3.20 5.81 -10.30
CA GLU A 60 2.17 6.83 -10.15
C GLU A 60 2.00 7.27 -8.70
N LEU A 61 1.92 6.33 -7.75
CA LEU A 61 1.84 6.63 -6.33
C LEU A 61 3.11 7.36 -5.84
N PHE A 62 4.27 6.94 -6.30
CA PHE A 62 5.54 7.59 -5.97
C PHE A 62 5.59 9.04 -6.47
N LEU A 63 5.12 9.31 -7.69
CA LEU A 63 5.04 10.66 -8.25
C LEU A 63 4.08 11.53 -7.44
N LEU A 64 2.89 11.03 -7.10
CA LEU A 64 1.91 11.74 -6.28
C LEU A 64 2.46 12.08 -4.90
N GLN A 65 3.13 11.13 -4.23
CA GLN A 65 3.74 11.35 -2.91
C GLN A 65 4.90 12.35 -2.91
N ARG A 66 5.54 12.56 -4.04
CA ARG A 66 6.63 13.55 -4.22
C ARG A 66 6.18 14.88 -4.79
N SER A 67 4.90 15.01 -5.10
CA SER A 67 4.30 16.27 -5.57
C SER A 67 4.04 17.21 -4.38
N SER A 68 2.91 17.87 -4.31
CA SER A 68 2.56 18.67 -3.14
C SER A 68 1.87 17.84 -2.06
N THR A 69 1.71 18.44 -0.88
CA THR A 69 0.95 17.82 0.23
C THR A 69 -0.47 17.43 -0.18
N ILE A 70 -1.12 18.22 -1.05
CA ILE A 70 -2.47 17.92 -1.53
C ILE A 70 -2.48 16.63 -2.36
N GLU A 71 -1.60 16.52 -3.36
CA GLU A 71 -1.53 15.33 -4.20
C GLU A 71 -1.09 14.10 -3.39
N ALA A 72 -0.12 14.26 -2.49
CA ALA A 72 0.35 13.19 -1.65
C ALA A 72 -0.76 12.62 -0.75
N LEU A 73 -1.50 13.49 -0.05
CA LEU A 73 -2.59 13.05 0.82
C LEU A 73 -3.81 12.55 0.04
N CYS A 74 -4.20 13.23 -1.04
CA CYS A 74 -5.34 12.80 -1.85
C CYS A 74 -5.09 11.48 -2.57
N GLY A 75 -3.94 11.34 -3.23
CA GLY A 75 -3.60 10.15 -4.01
C GLY A 75 -2.99 9.03 -3.18
N GLY A 76 -2.08 9.36 -2.26
CA GLY A 76 -1.39 8.39 -1.42
C GLY A 76 -2.25 7.85 -0.28
N ASN A 77 -2.87 8.73 0.52
CA ASN A 77 -3.63 8.31 1.70
C ASN A 77 -5.11 8.07 1.38
N ILE A 78 -5.87 9.11 0.99
CA ILE A 78 -7.33 8.97 0.85
C ILE A 78 -7.68 7.95 -0.23
N ALA A 79 -7.12 8.06 -1.44
CA ALA A 79 -7.49 7.17 -2.54
C ALA A 79 -7.05 5.71 -2.33
N THR A 80 -5.99 5.46 -1.58
CA THR A 80 -5.48 4.11 -1.34
C THR A 80 -5.98 3.52 -0.02
N GLU A 81 -5.85 4.24 1.10
CA GLU A 81 -6.17 3.72 2.42
C GLU A 81 -7.68 3.57 2.64
N SER A 82 -8.51 4.51 2.14
CA SER A 82 -9.98 4.37 2.24
C SER A 82 -10.51 3.16 1.46
N LEU A 83 -9.90 2.81 0.33
CA LEU A 83 -10.25 1.61 -0.42
C LEU A 83 -9.74 0.34 0.26
N ASN A 84 -8.54 0.41 0.82
CA ASN A 84 -7.95 -0.71 1.54
C ASN A 84 -8.80 -1.10 2.74
N ALA A 85 -9.26 -0.17 3.55
CA ALA A 85 -10.12 -0.44 4.71
C ALA A 85 -11.32 -1.36 4.37
N ILE A 86 -11.86 -1.23 3.15
CA ILE A 86 -12.96 -2.07 2.66
C ILE A 86 -12.45 -3.41 2.12
N HIS A 87 -11.33 -3.40 1.40
CA HIS A 87 -10.87 -4.58 0.65
C HIS A 87 -10.06 -5.56 1.51
N VAL A 88 -9.26 -5.07 2.45
CA VAL A 88 -8.37 -5.94 3.24
C VAL A 88 -9.14 -6.97 4.07
N GLN A 89 -10.27 -6.59 4.66
CA GLN A 89 -11.11 -7.53 5.39
C GLN A 89 -11.69 -8.61 4.46
N LYS A 90 -12.20 -8.22 3.29
CA LYS A 90 -12.72 -9.18 2.30
C LYS A 90 -11.64 -10.12 1.80
N MET A 91 -10.40 -9.64 1.65
CA MET A 91 -9.26 -10.48 1.26
C MET A 91 -8.89 -11.46 2.37
N ALA A 92 -8.87 -11.03 3.63
CA ALA A 92 -8.63 -11.91 4.77
C ALA A 92 -9.67 -13.03 4.83
N ASP A 93 -10.96 -12.68 4.74
CA ASP A 93 -12.07 -13.63 4.77
C ASP A 93 -12.00 -14.64 3.60
N ALA A 94 -11.63 -14.17 2.41
CA ALA A 94 -11.47 -15.02 1.23
C ALA A 94 -10.27 -15.97 1.38
N MET A 95 -9.13 -15.50 1.91
CA MET A 95 -7.97 -16.36 2.16
C MET A 95 -8.24 -17.43 3.20
N GLU A 96 -8.90 -17.09 4.30
CA GLU A 96 -9.31 -18.06 5.31
C GLU A 96 -10.26 -19.10 4.72
N ARG A 97 -11.31 -18.66 4.03
CA ARG A 97 -12.38 -19.50 3.51
C ARG A 97 -11.96 -20.41 2.35
N HIS A 98 -11.21 -19.88 1.39
CA HIS A 98 -10.94 -20.57 0.12
C HIS A 98 -9.55 -21.20 0.05
N TYR A 99 -8.61 -20.71 0.86
CA TYR A 99 -7.22 -21.20 0.84
C TYR A 99 -6.77 -21.80 2.16
N GLY A 100 -7.64 -21.79 3.20
CA GLY A 100 -7.33 -22.35 4.51
C GLY A 100 -6.18 -21.63 5.23
N VAL A 101 -5.91 -20.37 4.90
CA VAL A 101 -4.85 -19.60 5.54
C VAL A 101 -5.24 -19.34 7.00
N PRO A 102 -4.43 -19.72 7.98
CA PRO A 102 -4.79 -19.56 9.38
C PRO A 102 -4.89 -18.08 9.74
N ARG A 103 -5.89 -17.71 10.55
CA ARG A 103 -6.16 -16.34 10.98
C ARG A 103 -4.92 -15.63 11.56
N THR A 104 -4.06 -16.38 12.27
CA THR A 104 -2.80 -15.85 12.81
C THR A 104 -1.80 -15.41 11.76
N ALA A 105 -1.91 -15.88 10.51
CA ALA A 105 -1.08 -15.44 9.39
C ALA A 105 -1.69 -14.23 8.65
N LEU A 106 -2.98 -13.93 8.90
CA LEU A 106 -3.71 -12.82 8.28
C LEU A 106 -3.59 -11.50 9.06
N GLU A 107 -2.71 -11.44 10.06
CA GLU A 107 -2.47 -10.26 10.89
C GLU A 107 -2.15 -9.01 10.05
N PHE A 108 -1.46 -9.16 8.91
CA PHE A 108 -1.22 -8.10 7.96
C PHE A 108 -2.52 -7.39 7.55
N TYR A 109 -3.56 -8.13 7.21
CA TYR A 109 -4.85 -7.59 6.80
C TYR A 109 -5.64 -7.01 7.97
N HIS A 110 -5.62 -7.67 9.13
CA HIS A 110 -6.37 -7.21 10.31
C HIS A 110 -5.84 -5.87 10.82
N VAL A 111 -4.51 -5.70 10.91
CA VAL A 111 -3.91 -4.43 11.31
C VAL A 111 -4.32 -3.30 10.35
N HIS A 112 -4.32 -3.56 9.04
CA HIS A 112 -4.73 -2.53 8.07
C HIS A 112 -6.22 -2.19 8.17
N SER A 113 -7.09 -3.15 8.45
CA SER A 113 -8.52 -2.86 8.63
C SER A 113 -8.81 -1.97 9.85
N GLU A 114 -7.97 -2.03 10.88
CA GLU A 114 -8.16 -1.26 12.12
C GLU A 114 -7.61 0.17 12.04
N VAL A 115 -6.49 0.39 11.33
CA VAL A 115 -5.77 1.68 11.38
C VAL A 115 -6.04 2.59 10.18
N GLU A 116 -6.49 2.07 9.05
CA GLU A 116 -6.60 2.87 7.81
C GLU A 116 -7.73 3.90 7.87
N GLY A 117 -8.78 3.66 8.65
CA GLY A 117 -9.83 4.65 8.90
C GLY A 117 -9.31 5.93 9.56
N ASP A 118 -8.49 5.78 10.59
CA ASP A 118 -7.88 6.91 11.31
C ASP A 118 -6.91 7.72 10.44
N HIS A 119 -6.19 7.06 9.54
CA HIS A 119 -5.28 7.72 8.61
C HIS A 119 -6.04 8.57 7.58
N ALA A 120 -7.12 8.03 7.02
CA ALA A 120 -7.97 8.76 6.10
C ALA A 120 -8.60 9.99 6.77
N ASP A 121 -9.09 9.86 8.00
CA ASP A 121 -9.68 10.96 8.76
C ASP A 121 -8.66 12.07 9.09
N ARG A 122 -7.42 11.72 9.40
CA ARG A 122 -6.34 12.69 9.59
C ARG A 122 -6.02 13.42 8.29
N ALA A 123 -5.95 12.70 7.18
CA ALA A 123 -5.71 13.30 5.86
C ALA A 123 -6.83 14.27 5.48
N VAL A 124 -8.10 13.91 5.71
CA VAL A 124 -9.26 14.79 5.48
C VAL A 124 -9.16 16.07 6.30
N ARG A 125 -8.81 15.98 7.60
CA ARG A 125 -8.66 17.18 8.44
C ARG A 125 -7.57 18.13 7.94
N ILE A 126 -6.42 17.60 7.48
CA ILE A 126 -5.35 18.42 6.90
C ILE A 126 -5.81 19.05 5.58
N LEU A 127 -6.41 18.26 4.70
CA LEU A 127 -6.87 18.72 3.39
C LEU A 127 -7.97 19.75 3.46
N SER A 128 -8.85 19.69 4.47
CA SER A 128 -9.88 20.72 4.68
C SER A 128 -9.30 22.12 4.92
N GLN A 129 -8.07 22.19 5.43
CA GLN A 129 -7.35 23.45 5.63
C GLN A 129 -6.54 23.88 4.38
N LEU A 130 -6.18 22.96 3.51
CA LEU A 130 -5.34 23.22 2.33
C LEU A 130 -6.16 23.40 1.05
N MET A 131 -7.29 22.72 0.93
CA MET A 131 -8.11 22.69 -0.30
C MET A 131 -9.25 23.72 -0.21
N THR A 132 -8.90 25.00 -0.03
CA THR A 132 -9.85 26.10 0.19
C THR A 132 -10.25 26.81 -1.10
N THR A 133 -9.64 26.51 -2.24
CA THR A 133 -9.96 27.09 -3.55
C THR A 133 -10.37 26.01 -4.55
N ASP A 134 -11.10 26.41 -5.60
CA ASP A 134 -11.50 25.51 -6.69
C ASP A 134 -10.29 24.85 -7.36
N GLU A 135 -9.19 25.58 -7.50
CA GLU A 135 -7.94 25.08 -8.07
C GLU A 135 -7.37 23.93 -7.19
N THR A 136 -7.20 24.18 -5.90
CA THR A 136 -6.65 23.18 -4.96
C THR A 136 -7.55 21.95 -4.86
N GLN A 137 -8.87 22.12 -4.89
CA GLN A 137 -9.83 21.03 -4.93
C GLN A 137 -9.76 20.25 -6.24
N ALA A 138 -9.61 20.92 -7.39
CA ALA A 138 -9.46 20.25 -8.69
C ALA A 138 -8.18 19.40 -8.73
N ARG A 139 -7.07 19.92 -8.19
CA ARG A 139 -5.80 19.18 -8.06
C ARG A 139 -5.96 17.93 -7.20
N GLY A 140 -6.57 18.03 -6.04
CA GLY A 140 -6.83 16.90 -5.16
C GLY A 140 -7.70 15.83 -5.82
N ARG A 141 -8.79 16.24 -6.48
CA ARG A 141 -9.66 15.31 -7.24
C ARG A 141 -8.91 14.62 -8.39
N LEU A 142 -8.02 15.34 -9.07
CA LEU A 142 -7.19 14.75 -10.13
C LEU A 142 -6.23 13.71 -9.56
N ALA A 143 -5.55 14.01 -8.45
CA ALA A 143 -4.64 13.08 -7.78
C ALA A 143 -5.35 11.78 -7.36
N MET A 144 -6.53 11.89 -6.77
CA MET A 144 -7.34 10.71 -6.41
C MET A 144 -7.70 9.87 -7.65
N ARG A 145 -8.17 10.50 -8.73
CA ARG A 145 -8.49 9.77 -9.97
C ARG A 145 -7.27 9.06 -10.53
N ARG A 146 -6.11 9.70 -10.54
CA ARG A 146 -4.85 9.10 -11.01
C ARG A 146 -4.48 7.87 -10.20
N ALA A 147 -4.50 7.97 -8.87
CA ALA A 147 -4.19 6.86 -7.96
C ALA A 147 -5.16 5.68 -8.14
N ILE A 148 -6.47 5.94 -8.19
CA ILE A 148 -7.51 4.91 -8.38
C ILE A 148 -7.37 4.24 -9.76
N THR A 149 -7.07 5.02 -10.80
CA THR A 149 -6.85 4.48 -12.15
C THR A 149 -5.63 3.58 -12.20
N ALA A 150 -4.51 4.00 -11.60
CA ALA A 150 -3.29 3.19 -11.54
C ALA A 150 -3.52 1.88 -10.77
N ARG A 151 -4.24 1.92 -9.65
CA ARG A 151 -4.62 0.73 -8.89
C ARG A 151 -5.52 -0.22 -9.68
N ARG A 152 -6.48 0.31 -10.41
CA ARG A 152 -7.32 -0.51 -11.30
C ARG A 152 -6.49 -1.20 -12.37
N ILE A 153 -5.59 -0.48 -13.04
CA ILE A 153 -4.68 -1.06 -14.05
C ILE A 153 -3.84 -2.19 -13.43
N CYS A 154 -3.34 -2.01 -12.22
CA CYS A 154 -2.59 -3.06 -11.51
C CYS A 154 -3.46 -4.28 -11.23
N ALA A 155 -4.67 -4.09 -10.72
CA ALA A 155 -5.61 -5.17 -10.43
C ALA A 155 -6.02 -5.95 -11.70
N ASP A 156 -6.34 -5.23 -12.79
CA ASP A 156 -6.66 -5.83 -14.09
C ASP A 156 -5.47 -6.65 -14.63
N GLY A 157 -4.25 -6.15 -14.49
CA GLY A 157 -3.04 -6.88 -14.88
C GLY A 157 -2.79 -8.15 -14.07
N MET A 158 -3.06 -8.13 -12.77
CA MET A 158 -3.00 -9.33 -11.92
C MET A 158 -4.07 -10.35 -12.35
N LEU A 159 -5.30 -9.90 -12.60
CA LEU A 159 -6.38 -10.77 -13.09
C LEU A 159 -5.99 -11.46 -14.39
N GLN A 160 -5.49 -10.71 -15.38
CA GLN A 160 -5.04 -11.26 -16.67
C GLN A 160 -3.89 -12.25 -16.49
N ALA A 161 -2.87 -11.90 -15.74
CA ALA A 161 -1.67 -12.72 -15.59
C ALA A 161 -1.89 -14.03 -14.83
N PHE A 162 -2.76 -14.04 -13.82
CA PHE A 162 -2.87 -15.17 -12.89
C PHE A 162 -4.19 -15.92 -12.93
N VAL A 163 -5.24 -15.33 -13.45
CA VAL A 163 -6.57 -15.95 -13.53
C VAL A 163 -6.94 -16.27 -14.97
N GLU A 164 -6.90 -15.31 -15.88
CA GLU A 164 -7.36 -15.51 -17.28
C GLU A 164 -6.35 -16.28 -18.13
N ALA A 165 -5.04 -16.11 -17.90
CA ALA A 165 -4.02 -16.86 -18.61
C ALA A 165 -4.02 -18.38 -18.33
N LYS A 166 -4.79 -18.84 -17.32
CA LYS A 166 -4.92 -20.26 -16.97
C LYS A 166 -6.18 -20.93 -17.54
N ARG A 167 -6.99 -20.19 -18.27
CA ARG A 167 -8.18 -20.70 -19.00
C ARG A 167 -7.85 -20.99 -20.44
#